data_1419f6055ce74c705e1b941e017c7450
#
_entry.id   1419f6055ce74c705e1b941e017c7450
#
_cell.length_a   1.000
_cell.length_b   1.000
_cell.length_c   1.000
_cell.angle_alpha   90.00
_cell.angle_beta   90.00
_cell.angle_gamma   90.00
#
_symmetry.space_group_name_H-M   'P 1'
#
loop_
_entity.id
_entity.type
_entity.pdbx_description
1 polymer ?
#
loop_
_entity_poly.entity_id
_entity_poly.type
_entity_poly.pdbx_seq_one_letter_code
_entity_poly.pdbx_strand_id
1 'polypeptide(L)'
;MTKAEDRKVLVLGVDGMDPRLSRKFLAKGVMPNLQKLIDRGSCRDDLVLLGGHPTVTPPMWTTLACGCYANVHGITAFYRQSHDHPLDTIEYNMDSTNCQAEPMWNATAEAGKKTLVWHWPGSSWPPTSDSPNLMVVDGSSPGCVGMATSTLEVEFLMSAKDTYKEVTVIPA
;
A
#
# COMPACT_ATOMS: atom_id res chain seq x y z
N MET A 1 33.20 -2.31 4.90
CA MET A 1 32.00 -2.85 4.19
C MET A 1 31.02 -3.28 5.27
N THR A 2 29.89 -2.58 5.42
CA THR A 2 28.77 -3.02 6.29
C THR A 2 28.27 -4.39 5.82
N LYS A 3 28.11 -5.33 6.73
CA LYS A 3 27.53 -6.63 6.39
C LYS A 3 26.13 -6.41 5.81
N ALA A 4 25.74 -7.22 4.86
CA ALA A 4 24.40 -7.13 4.23
C ALA A 4 23.24 -7.19 5.26
N GLU A 5 23.49 -7.80 6.41
CA GLU A 5 22.57 -7.94 7.53
C GLU A 5 22.21 -6.62 8.23
N ASP A 6 23.06 -5.59 8.13
CA ASP A 6 22.88 -4.30 8.80
C ASP A 6 22.22 -3.22 7.91
N ARG A 7 21.84 -3.58 6.69
CA ARG A 7 21.22 -2.63 5.77
C ARG A 7 19.74 -2.41 6.13
N LYS A 8 19.37 -1.14 6.25
CA LYS A 8 17.98 -0.72 6.39
C LYS A 8 17.45 -0.30 5.02
N VAL A 9 16.22 -0.69 4.72
CA VAL A 9 15.53 -0.31 3.49
C VAL A 9 14.30 0.50 3.89
N LEU A 10 14.10 1.63 3.23
CA LEU A 10 12.90 2.45 3.34
C LEU A 10 12.28 2.55 1.95
N VAL A 11 11.04 2.11 1.82
CA VAL A 11 10.25 2.26 0.61
C VAL A 11 9.23 3.36 0.83
N LEU A 12 9.27 4.40 0.01
CA LEU A 12 8.33 5.52 0.07
C LEU A 12 7.48 5.51 -1.20
N GLY A 13 6.18 5.37 -1.03
CA GLY A 13 5.21 5.51 -2.11
C GLY A 13 4.52 6.87 -2.06
N VAL A 14 4.27 7.44 -3.22
CA VAL A 14 3.50 8.68 -3.37
C VAL A 14 2.38 8.43 -4.36
N ASP A 15 1.15 8.39 -3.85
CA ASP A 15 -0.02 8.16 -4.70
C ASP A 15 -0.29 9.36 -5.62
N GLY A 16 -0.76 9.10 -6.84
CA GLY A 16 -1.10 10.14 -7.80
C GLY A 16 0.07 10.99 -8.31
N MET A 17 1.32 10.59 -8.11
CA MET A 17 2.49 11.34 -8.57
C MET A 17 2.62 11.27 -10.11
N ASP A 18 2.15 12.32 -10.80
CA ASP A 18 2.26 12.41 -12.26
C ASP A 18 3.71 12.68 -12.70
N PRO A 19 4.29 11.83 -13.55
CA PRO A 19 5.70 11.98 -13.97
C PRO A 19 5.94 13.23 -14.81
N ARG A 20 4.95 13.71 -15.56
CA ARG A 20 5.08 14.92 -16.39
C ARG A 20 5.12 16.17 -15.51
N LEU A 21 4.25 16.22 -14.47
CA LEU A 21 4.27 17.31 -13.52
C LEU A 21 5.53 17.28 -12.68
N SER A 22 5.96 16.11 -12.23
CA SER A 22 7.20 15.94 -11.47
C SER A 22 8.41 16.47 -12.25
N ARG A 23 8.56 16.08 -13.51
CA ARG A 23 9.64 16.62 -14.40
C ARG A 23 9.56 18.12 -14.57
N LYS A 24 8.35 18.65 -14.80
CA LYS A 24 8.14 20.09 -14.93
C LYS A 24 8.56 20.85 -13.68
N PHE A 25 8.26 20.34 -12.50
CA PHE A 25 8.63 20.98 -11.24
C PHE A 25 10.09 20.79 -10.88
N LEU A 26 10.69 19.65 -11.20
CA LEU A 26 12.13 19.44 -11.10
C LEU A 26 12.89 20.47 -11.95
N ALA A 27 12.51 20.61 -13.23
CA ALA A 27 13.13 21.58 -14.13
C ALA A 27 13.00 23.05 -13.66
N LYS A 28 11.96 23.35 -12.88
CA LYS A 28 11.77 24.67 -12.25
C LYS A 28 12.51 24.84 -10.93
N GLY A 29 13.18 23.81 -10.42
CA GLY A 29 13.89 23.83 -9.15
C GLY A 29 12.99 23.85 -7.91
N VAL A 30 11.69 23.63 -8.04
CA VAL A 30 10.74 23.68 -6.90
C VAL A 30 10.65 22.36 -6.12
N MET A 31 11.34 21.30 -6.59
CA MET A 31 11.45 20.01 -5.91
C MET A 31 12.92 19.67 -5.57
N PRO A 32 13.63 20.51 -4.78
CA PRO A 32 15.07 20.36 -4.58
C PRO A 32 15.45 19.08 -3.85
N ASN A 33 14.60 18.57 -2.99
CA ASN A 33 14.88 17.31 -2.28
C ASN A 33 14.74 16.09 -3.17
N LEU A 34 13.74 16.08 -4.05
CA LEU A 34 13.61 15.02 -5.05
C LEU A 34 14.79 15.05 -6.04
N GLN A 35 15.20 16.25 -6.46
CA GLN A 35 16.40 16.40 -7.31
C GLN A 35 17.65 15.81 -6.64
N LYS A 36 17.88 16.09 -5.34
CA LYS A 36 19.01 15.50 -4.60
C LYS A 36 18.94 13.96 -4.53
N LEU A 37 17.76 13.38 -4.44
CA LEU A 37 17.61 11.92 -4.47
C LEU A 37 17.96 11.36 -5.84
N ILE A 38 17.51 12.02 -6.91
CA ILE A 38 17.82 11.64 -8.29
C ILE A 38 19.32 11.74 -8.55
N ASP A 39 19.96 12.85 -8.15
CA ASP A 39 21.39 13.10 -8.35
C ASP A 39 22.30 12.09 -7.62
N ARG A 40 21.83 11.53 -6.52
CA ARG A 40 22.59 10.61 -5.66
C ARG A 40 22.22 9.13 -5.83
N GLY A 41 21.14 8.87 -6.52
CA GLY A 41 20.57 7.54 -6.69
C GLY A 41 20.49 7.10 -8.14
N SER A 42 19.61 6.16 -8.39
CA SER A 42 19.23 5.72 -9.73
C SER A 42 17.77 6.09 -9.98
N CYS A 43 17.48 6.65 -11.11
CA CYS A 43 16.16 7.08 -11.51
C CYS A 43 15.87 6.65 -12.94
N ARG A 44 14.62 6.28 -13.23
CA ARG A 44 14.19 6.14 -14.63
C ARG A 44 13.97 7.52 -15.24
N ASP A 45 14.42 7.73 -16.46
CA ASP A 45 14.30 9.01 -17.16
C ASP A 45 12.84 9.45 -17.36
N ASP A 46 11.93 8.50 -17.51
CA ASP A 46 10.51 8.74 -17.71
C ASP A 46 9.70 8.84 -16.41
N LEU A 47 10.28 8.47 -15.27
CA LEU A 47 9.63 8.44 -13.94
C LEU A 47 8.33 7.60 -13.91
N VAL A 48 8.19 6.61 -14.79
CA VAL A 48 6.98 5.81 -14.91
C VAL A 48 7.12 4.48 -14.19
N LEU A 49 6.10 4.10 -13.44
CA LEU A 49 5.97 2.76 -12.90
C LEU A 49 5.62 1.78 -14.02
N LEU A 50 6.41 0.72 -14.16
CA LEU A 50 6.13 -0.34 -15.13
C LEU A 50 5.03 -1.28 -14.62
N GLY A 51 4.18 -1.68 -15.53
CA GLY A 51 3.35 -2.86 -15.37
C GLY A 51 1.96 -2.66 -14.76
N GLY A 52 1.57 -1.44 -14.46
CA GLY A 52 0.26 -1.21 -13.89
C GLY A 52 -0.79 -0.80 -14.93
N HIS A 53 -1.73 -1.66 -15.23
CA HIS A 53 -2.98 -1.32 -15.88
C HIS A 53 -4.13 -2.03 -15.15
N PRO A 54 -5.24 -1.33 -14.86
CA PRO A 54 -5.45 0.12 -15.00
C PRO A 54 -4.59 0.94 -14.03
N THR A 55 -4.29 2.22 -14.38
CA THR A 55 -3.50 3.15 -13.56
C THR A 55 -4.34 3.76 -12.45
N VAL A 56 -4.86 2.92 -11.56
CA VAL A 56 -5.61 3.28 -10.37
C VAL A 56 -4.93 2.71 -9.13
N THR A 57 -5.22 3.25 -7.97
CA THR A 57 -4.51 2.98 -6.73
C THR A 57 -4.39 1.48 -6.40
N PRO A 58 -5.46 0.66 -6.32
CA PRO A 58 -5.31 -0.71 -5.83
C PRO A 58 -4.41 -1.58 -6.72
N PRO A 59 -4.59 -1.67 -8.04
CA PRO A 59 -3.72 -2.51 -8.86
C PRO A 59 -2.27 -2.02 -8.90
N MET A 60 -2.05 -0.68 -8.87
CA MET A 60 -0.70 -0.13 -8.91
C MET A 60 0.07 -0.38 -7.63
N TRP A 61 -0.54 -0.12 -6.47
CA TRP A 61 0.09 -0.36 -5.19
C TRP A 61 0.30 -1.85 -4.91
N THR A 62 -0.63 -2.70 -5.35
CA THR A 62 -0.45 -4.15 -5.26
C THR A 62 0.67 -4.64 -6.19
N THR A 63 0.77 -4.10 -7.41
CA THR A 63 1.89 -4.38 -8.32
C THR A 63 3.24 -4.01 -7.68
N LEU A 64 3.32 -2.86 -7.00
CA LEU A 64 4.52 -2.46 -6.24
C LEU A 64 4.83 -3.42 -5.09
N ALA A 65 3.79 -3.87 -4.38
CA ALA A 65 3.93 -4.77 -3.24
C ALA A 65 4.41 -6.16 -3.64
N CYS A 66 3.88 -6.71 -4.73
CA CYS A 66 4.08 -8.11 -5.13
C CYS A 66 5.08 -8.30 -6.29
N GLY A 67 5.45 -7.22 -6.98
CA GLY A 67 6.34 -7.29 -8.15
C GLY A 67 5.74 -8.02 -9.36
N CYS A 68 4.41 -8.16 -9.43
CA CYS A 68 3.71 -8.84 -10.52
C CYS A 68 2.52 -8.02 -11.01
N TYR A 69 1.99 -8.39 -12.17
CA TYR A 69 0.87 -7.69 -12.81
C TYR A 69 -0.50 -8.09 -12.22
N ALA A 70 -1.51 -7.28 -12.50
CA ALA A 70 -2.87 -7.47 -12.00
C ALA A 70 -3.51 -8.82 -12.38
N ASN A 71 -3.13 -9.40 -13.50
CA ASN A 71 -3.57 -10.75 -13.89
C ASN A 71 -2.98 -11.87 -13.01
N VAL A 72 -1.94 -11.58 -12.24
CA VAL A 72 -1.32 -12.53 -11.28
C VAL A 72 -1.83 -12.26 -9.87
N HIS A 73 -1.82 -11.02 -9.41
CA HIS A 73 -2.26 -10.70 -8.05
C HIS A 73 -3.79 -10.54 -7.90
N GLY A 74 -4.54 -10.48 -8.99
CA GLY A 74 -6.01 -10.47 -9.00
C GLY A 74 -6.68 -9.13 -8.67
N ILE A 75 -5.91 -8.10 -8.27
CA ILE A 75 -6.46 -6.80 -7.90
C ILE A 75 -6.50 -5.89 -9.13
N THR A 76 -7.70 -5.58 -9.62
CA THR A 76 -7.90 -4.84 -10.88
C THR A 76 -8.56 -3.48 -10.69
N ALA A 77 -9.24 -3.26 -9.58
CA ALA A 77 -9.98 -2.03 -9.28
C ALA A 77 -10.20 -1.89 -7.76
N PHE A 78 -10.83 -0.79 -7.33
CA PHE A 78 -11.28 -0.59 -5.93
C PHE A 78 -12.35 -1.59 -5.51
N TYR A 79 -13.15 -2.06 -6.44
CA TYR A 79 -14.26 -2.96 -6.19
C TYR A 79 -14.18 -4.15 -7.14
N ARG A 80 -14.64 -5.28 -6.67
CA ARG A 80 -14.85 -6.48 -7.48
C ARG A 80 -16.24 -7.03 -7.24
N GLN A 81 -16.69 -7.84 -8.17
CA GLN A 81 -17.84 -8.68 -7.97
C GLN A 81 -17.50 -9.76 -6.95
N SER A 82 -18.38 -10.02 -6.00
CA SER A 82 -18.23 -11.17 -5.12
C SER A 82 -18.36 -12.47 -5.89
N HIS A 83 -17.48 -13.42 -5.59
CA HIS A 83 -17.54 -14.76 -6.22
C HIS A 83 -18.62 -15.64 -5.59
N ASP A 84 -18.92 -15.42 -4.32
CA ASP A 84 -19.76 -16.29 -3.50
C ASP A 84 -21.18 -15.76 -3.28
N HIS A 85 -21.47 -14.59 -3.87
CA HIS A 85 -22.76 -13.90 -3.73
C HIS A 85 -23.39 -13.58 -5.09
N PRO A 86 -24.68 -13.18 -5.11
CA PRO A 86 -25.36 -12.75 -6.33
C PRO A 86 -24.60 -11.65 -7.08
N LEU A 87 -24.88 -11.52 -8.37
CA LEU A 87 -24.20 -10.58 -9.27
C LEU A 87 -24.34 -9.09 -8.90
N ASP A 88 -25.23 -8.76 -7.99
CA ASP A 88 -25.42 -7.41 -7.44
C ASP A 88 -24.56 -7.12 -6.20
N THR A 89 -23.80 -8.12 -5.72
CA THR A 89 -22.94 -7.97 -4.55
C THR A 89 -21.54 -7.53 -4.97
N ILE A 90 -21.11 -6.37 -4.48
CA ILE A 90 -19.82 -5.77 -4.76
C ILE A 90 -18.99 -5.80 -3.48
N GLU A 91 -17.76 -6.27 -3.59
CA GLU A 91 -16.77 -6.31 -2.51
C GLU A 91 -15.70 -5.25 -2.70
N TYR A 92 -15.20 -4.72 -1.58
CA TYR A 92 -14.10 -3.78 -1.59
C TYR A 92 -12.77 -4.52 -1.76
N ASN A 93 -11.99 -4.11 -2.74
CA ASN A 93 -10.85 -4.87 -3.24
C ASN A 93 -9.49 -4.40 -2.66
N MET A 94 -9.53 -3.60 -1.59
CA MET A 94 -8.33 -3.17 -0.87
C MET A 94 -7.93 -4.15 0.25
N ASP A 95 -8.81 -5.12 0.57
CA ASP A 95 -8.53 -6.18 1.51
C ASP A 95 -7.39 -7.07 0.98
N SER A 96 -6.38 -7.31 1.82
CA SER A 96 -5.20 -8.09 1.45
C SER A 96 -5.51 -9.55 1.12
N THR A 97 -6.59 -10.11 1.71
CA THR A 97 -7.03 -11.49 1.45
C THR A 97 -7.49 -11.71 0.02
N ASN A 98 -7.81 -10.62 -0.69
CA ASN A 98 -8.16 -10.65 -2.11
C ASN A 98 -6.93 -10.75 -3.02
N CYS A 99 -5.74 -10.45 -2.50
CA CYS A 99 -4.50 -10.52 -3.26
C CYS A 99 -4.02 -11.96 -3.39
N GLN A 100 -3.84 -12.44 -4.62
CA GLN A 100 -3.41 -13.80 -4.92
C GLN A 100 -1.89 -13.96 -4.98
N ALA A 101 -1.14 -12.89 -4.79
CA ALA A 101 0.31 -12.89 -4.83
C ALA A 101 0.90 -12.46 -3.48
N GLU A 102 2.05 -13.02 -3.14
CA GLU A 102 2.73 -12.70 -1.90
C GLU A 102 3.33 -11.29 -1.94
N PRO A 103 3.02 -10.41 -0.97
CA PRO A 103 3.65 -9.10 -0.88
C PRO A 103 5.07 -9.20 -0.30
N MET A 104 5.96 -8.29 -0.72
CA MET A 104 7.38 -8.28 -0.35
C MET A 104 7.63 -8.22 1.17
N TRP A 105 6.72 -7.63 1.93
CA TRP A 105 6.86 -7.56 3.39
C TRP A 105 6.65 -8.89 4.10
N ASN A 106 5.82 -9.79 3.55
CA ASN A 106 5.69 -11.14 4.09
C ASN A 106 7.02 -11.87 3.94
N ALA A 107 7.56 -11.92 2.72
CA ALA A 107 8.84 -12.57 2.45
C ALA A 107 9.99 -12.00 3.30
N THR A 108 10.02 -10.68 3.51
CA THR A 108 11.06 -10.06 4.35
C THR A 108 10.89 -10.39 5.84
N ALA A 109 9.66 -10.39 6.34
CA ALA A 109 9.35 -10.71 7.73
C ALA A 109 9.61 -12.20 8.04
N GLU A 110 9.24 -13.09 7.12
CA GLU A 110 9.47 -14.53 7.22
C GLU A 110 10.98 -14.89 7.13
N ALA A 111 11.75 -14.10 6.40
CA ALA A 111 13.22 -14.17 6.41
C ALA A 111 13.86 -13.61 7.71
N GLY A 112 13.06 -13.32 8.74
CA GLY A 112 13.54 -12.87 10.05
C GLY A 112 13.89 -11.38 10.12
N LYS A 113 13.49 -10.56 9.13
CA LYS A 113 13.75 -9.13 9.14
C LYS A 113 12.56 -8.38 9.76
N LYS A 114 12.83 -7.49 10.70
CA LYS A 114 11.79 -6.60 11.25
C LYS A 114 11.26 -5.70 10.14
N THR A 115 9.99 -5.84 9.85
CA THR A 115 9.31 -5.20 8.73
C THR A 115 8.11 -4.41 9.25
N LEU A 116 8.04 -3.14 8.89
CA LEU A 116 6.91 -2.26 9.18
C LEU A 116 6.29 -1.82 7.85
N VAL A 117 5.01 -2.06 7.73
CA VAL A 117 4.17 -1.52 6.66
C VAL A 117 3.31 -0.41 7.26
N TRP A 118 3.40 0.79 6.69
CA TRP A 118 2.70 1.96 7.19
C TRP A 118 1.87 2.58 6.08
N HIS A 119 0.55 2.58 6.26
CA HIS A 119 -0.41 3.20 5.33
C HIS A 119 -0.21 2.79 3.86
N TRP A 120 0.09 1.53 3.61
CA TRP A 120 0.19 1.02 2.24
C TRP A 120 -1.21 0.73 1.69
N PRO A 121 -1.65 1.38 0.61
CA PRO A 121 -3.01 1.24 0.09
C PRO A 121 -3.24 -0.13 -0.55
N GLY A 122 -4.09 -0.93 0.04
CA GLY A 122 -4.39 -2.29 -0.41
C GLY A 122 -3.27 -3.29 -0.13
N SER A 123 -3.60 -4.55 -0.16
CA SER A 123 -2.70 -5.70 0.00
C SER A 123 -1.91 -5.78 1.32
N SER A 124 -2.12 -4.84 2.26
CA SER A 124 -1.41 -4.80 3.54
C SER A 124 -2.27 -5.25 4.71
N TRP A 125 -3.56 -5.01 4.66
CA TRP A 125 -4.47 -5.32 5.75
C TRP A 125 -5.67 -6.18 5.29
N PRO A 126 -6.06 -7.19 6.10
CA PRO A 126 -5.34 -7.70 7.28
C PRO A 126 -3.95 -8.27 6.93
N PRO A 127 -3.02 -8.39 7.90
CA PRO A 127 -1.75 -9.08 7.66
C PRO A 127 -1.98 -10.50 7.15
N THR A 128 -1.27 -10.88 6.09
CA THR A 128 -1.37 -12.22 5.48
C THR A 128 -0.20 -13.12 5.85
N SER A 129 0.67 -12.70 6.76
CA SER A 129 1.72 -13.51 7.38
C SER A 129 1.62 -13.39 8.90
N ASP A 130 1.77 -14.53 9.58
CA ASP A 130 1.80 -14.64 11.05
C ASP A 130 3.21 -14.37 11.64
N SER A 131 4.15 -13.90 10.82
CA SER A 131 5.51 -13.64 11.27
C SER A 131 5.53 -12.57 12.37
N PRO A 132 6.16 -12.84 13.54
CA PRO A 132 6.30 -11.86 14.62
C PRO A 132 7.17 -10.66 14.23
N ASN A 133 7.82 -10.73 13.08
CA ASN A 133 8.63 -9.64 12.54
C ASN A 133 7.82 -8.67 11.66
N LEU A 134 6.57 -8.99 11.33
CA LEU A 134 5.70 -8.13 10.54
C LEU A 134 4.85 -7.25 11.45
N MET A 135 4.89 -5.96 11.20
CA MET A 135 3.99 -4.96 11.79
C MET A 135 3.30 -4.21 10.67
N VAL A 136 1.97 -4.17 10.71
CA VAL A 136 1.16 -3.44 9.73
C VAL A 136 0.34 -2.38 10.43
N VAL A 137 0.48 -1.14 9.98
CA VAL A 137 -0.39 -0.02 10.36
C VAL A 137 -1.16 0.35 9.10
N ASP A 138 -2.43 -0.03 9.09
CA ASP A 138 -3.30 0.24 7.97
C ASP A 138 -3.90 1.65 8.07
N GLY A 139 -3.96 2.34 6.93
CA GLY A 139 -4.57 3.65 6.82
C GLY A 139 -5.58 3.74 5.66
N SER A 140 -5.83 2.64 4.98
CA SER A 140 -6.63 2.64 3.77
C SER A 140 -7.69 1.55 3.70
N SER A 141 -7.76 0.67 4.69
CA SER A 141 -8.71 -0.44 4.75
C SER A 141 -9.67 -0.30 5.93
N PRO A 142 -10.80 -0.97 5.85
CA PRO A 142 -11.78 -0.77 4.81
C PRO A 142 -12.46 0.59 5.00
N GLY A 143 -12.61 1.34 3.95
CA GLY A 143 -13.36 2.58 3.94
C GLY A 143 -12.60 3.85 4.28
N CYS A 144 -11.29 3.79 4.48
CA CYS A 144 -10.49 4.97 4.83
C CYS A 144 -10.15 5.88 3.65
N VAL A 145 -10.34 5.43 2.42
CA VAL A 145 -10.05 6.25 1.24
C VAL A 145 -11.22 7.18 0.95
N GLY A 146 -11.11 8.41 1.41
CA GLY A 146 -12.02 9.49 1.06
C GLY A 146 -13.41 9.43 1.72
N MET A 147 -13.59 8.60 2.74
CA MET A 147 -14.86 8.42 3.43
C MET A 147 -14.85 8.87 4.89
N ALA A 148 -13.88 9.66 5.29
CA ALA A 148 -13.83 10.25 6.62
C ALA A 148 -14.98 11.24 6.82
N THR A 149 -16.15 10.74 7.18
CA THR A 149 -17.18 11.53 7.83
C THR A 149 -17.20 11.15 9.30
N SER A 150 -17.33 12.13 10.17
CA SER A 150 -17.29 11.94 11.63
C SER A 150 -18.22 10.85 12.16
N THR A 151 -19.30 10.56 11.49
CA THR A 151 -20.28 9.54 11.87
C THR A 151 -19.84 8.12 11.48
N LEU A 152 -19.23 7.95 10.32
CA LEU A 152 -18.65 6.68 9.88
C LEU A 152 -17.40 6.33 10.69
N GLU A 153 -16.63 7.33 11.10
CA GLU A 153 -15.45 7.13 11.95
C GLU A 153 -15.81 6.51 13.30
N VAL A 154 -16.92 6.90 13.92
CA VAL A 154 -17.33 6.36 15.23
C VAL A 154 -17.80 4.90 15.11
N GLU A 155 -18.62 4.58 14.11
CA GLU A 155 -19.05 3.20 13.88
C GLU A 155 -17.88 2.32 13.43
N PHE A 156 -17.01 2.84 12.60
CA PHE A 156 -15.82 2.14 12.14
C PHE A 156 -14.81 1.89 13.27
N LEU A 157 -14.55 2.88 14.12
CA LEU A 157 -13.69 2.74 15.30
C LEU A 157 -14.30 1.77 16.32
N MET A 158 -15.61 1.74 16.47
CA MET A 158 -16.30 0.76 17.32
C MET A 158 -16.18 -0.66 16.75
N SER A 159 -16.34 -0.82 15.43
CA SER A 159 -16.13 -2.11 14.75
C SER A 159 -14.66 -2.56 14.83
N ALA A 160 -13.72 -1.65 14.64
CA ALA A 160 -12.30 -1.92 14.81
C ALA A 160 -11.93 -2.34 16.22
N LYS A 161 -12.58 -1.76 17.24
CA LYS A 161 -12.36 -2.12 18.65
C LYS A 161 -12.69 -3.58 18.96
N ASP A 162 -13.69 -4.15 18.29
CA ASP A 162 -14.03 -5.57 18.44
C ASP A 162 -13.03 -6.48 17.72
N THR A 163 -12.38 -5.97 16.70
CA THR A 163 -11.37 -6.67 15.90
C THR A 163 -9.96 -6.55 16.50
N TYR A 164 -9.65 -5.39 17.11
CA TYR A 164 -8.35 -5.11 17.70
C TYR A 164 -8.45 -5.11 19.23
N LYS A 165 -7.92 -6.13 19.88
CA LYS A 165 -8.00 -6.31 21.32
C LYS A 165 -7.28 -5.22 22.16
N GLU A 166 -6.47 -4.37 21.51
CA GLU A 166 -5.60 -3.41 22.20
C GLU A 166 -5.73 -1.96 21.68
N VAL A 167 -6.86 -1.60 21.07
CA VAL A 167 -7.06 -0.23 20.60
C VAL A 167 -7.60 0.66 21.72
N THR A 168 -6.84 1.68 22.10
CA THR A 168 -7.32 2.76 22.95
C THR A 168 -7.95 3.84 22.09
N VAL A 169 -9.26 4.00 22.16
CA VAL A 169 -9.96 5.10 21.50
C VAL A 169 -9.81 6.35 22.36
N ILE A 170 -9.14 7.36 21.85
CA ILE A 170 -9.05 8.69 22.47
C ILE A 170 -10.20 9.50 21.88
N PRO A 171 -11.21 9.88 22.69
CA PRO A 171 -12.28 10.75 22.19
C PRO A 171 -11.70 12.10 21.79
N ALA A 172 -12.18 12.65 20.66
CA ALA A 172 -11.83 13.98 20.18
C ALA A 172 -12.38 15.09 21.09
#